data_74787cb8394b4afc7829638bfa3e1c27
#
_entry.id   74787cb8394b4afc7829638bfa3e1c27
#
_cell.length_a   1.000
_cell.length_b   1.000
_cell.length_c   1.000
_cell.angle_alpha   90.00
_cell.angle_beta   90.00
_cell.angle_gamma   90.00
#
_symmetry.space_group_name_H-M   'P 1'
#
loop_
_entity.id
_entity.type
_entity.pdbx_description
1 polymer ?
#
loop_
_entity_poly.entity_id
_entity_poly.type
_entity_poly.pdbx_seq_one_letter_code
_entity_poly.pdbx_strand_id
1 'polypeptide(L)'
;MTLSAETIDLALQGKGLNWLEVDGFRQALETLPSKEGVQIFADACDVNAQRFTQRILADLPQWPWPESRMTSEHKADTRYPVVAMASILAKEERDRSIAAMAARVGFNVGSGYPSDPNTKAALRDLILQSGIDADVRWGWATVERFWSAQRQGDVPVRGQQRT
;
A
#
# COMPACT_ATOMS: atom_id res chain seq x y z
N MET A 1 -8.30 2.64 6.63
CA MET A 1 -7.81 1.26 6.45
C MET A 1 -6.34 1.32 6.08
N THR A 2 -5.49 0.49 6.67
CA THR A 2 -4.04 0.44 6.38
C THR A 2 -3.68 -0.95 5.88
N LEU A 3 -2.91 -1.04 4.80
CA LEU A 3 -2.38 -2.30 4.27
C LEU A 3 -0.98 -2.52 4.86
N SER A 4 -0.76 -3.69 5.50
CA SER A 4 0.54 -4.04 6.06
C SER A 4 1.57 -4.36 4.96
N ALA A 5 2.86 -4.28 5.28
CA ALA A 5 3.93 -4.71 4.38
C ALA A 5 3.76 -6.18 3.97
N GLU A 6 3.32 -7.03 4.91
CA GLU A 6 3.03 -8.45 4.64
C GLU A 6 1.91 -8.63 3.61
N THR A 7 0.78 -7.90 3.77
CA THR A 7 -0.33 -7.95 2.81
C THR A 7 0.13 -7.56 1.41
N ILE A 8 1.00 -6.55 1.31
CA ILE A 8 1.56 -6.09 0.04
C ILE A 8 2.48 -7.16 -0.58
N ASP A 9 3.34 -7.78 0.21
CA ASP A 9 4.24 -8.83 -0.28
C ASP A 9 3.49 -10.08 -0.74
N LEU A 10 2.44 -10.50 -0.02
CA LEU A 10 1.58 -11.60 -0.43
C LEU A 10 0.82 -11.30 -1.72
N ALA A 11 0.36 -10.07 -1.91
CA ALA A 11 -0.29 -9.66 -3.16
C ALA A 11 0.66 -9.70 -4.36
N LEU A 12 1.95 -9.36 -4.17
CA LEU A 12 2.97 -9.47 -5.23
C LEU A 12 3.19 -10.92 -5.69
N GLN A 13 3.02 -11.88 -4.79
CA GLN A 13 3.12 -13.32 -5.11
C GLN A 13 1.85 -13.88 -5.79
N GLY A 14 0.75 -13.13 -5.73
CA GLY A 14 -0.57 -13.55 -6.23
C GLY A 14 -1.06 -12.69 -7.40
N LYS A 15 -2.20 -12.01 -7.18
CA LYS A 15 -2.89 -11.22 -8.22
C LYS A 15 -2.22 -9.89 -8.56
N GLY A 16 -1.23 -9.46 -7.77
CA GLY A 16 -0.51 -8.21 -7.96
C GLY A 16 -1.14 -7.01 -7.24
N LEU A 17 -0.38 -5.88 -7.21
CA LEU A 17 -0.74 -4.69 -6.44
C LEU A 17 -2.04 -4.03 -6.91
N ASN A 18 -2.31 -4.00 -8.21
CA ASN A 18 -3.53 -3.39 -8.74
C ASN A 18 -4.80 -4.07 -8.19
N TRP A 19 -4.77 -5.38 -7.98
CA TRP A 19 -5.89 -6.10 -7.36
C TRP A 19 -5.97 -5.84 -5.86
N LEU A 20 -4.83 -5.74 -5.17
CA LEU A 20 -4.81 -5.35 -3.77
C LEU A 20 -5.42 -3.97 -3.55
N GLU A 21 -5.13 -3.01 -4.43
CA GLU A 21 -5.71 -1.68 -4.38
C GLU A 21 -7.22 -1.71 -4.63
N VAL A 22 -7.69 -2.46 -5.64
CA VAL A 22 -9.13 -2.68 -5.88
C VAL A 22 -9.82 -3.24 -4.64
N ASP A 23 -9.24 -4.26 -4.02
CA ASP A 23 -9.77 -4.87 -2.78
C ASP A 23 -9.76 -3.88 -1.62
N GLY A 24 -8.71 -3.06 -1.51
CA GLY A 24 -8.62 -2.00 -0.52
C GLY A 24 -9.69 -0.92 -0.66
N PHE A 25 -9.94 -0.46 -1.88
CA PHE A 25 -11.02 0.49 -2.15
C PHE A 25 -12.38 -0.10 -1.82
N ARG A 26 -12.65 -1.35 -2.22
CA ARG A 26 -13.90 -2.04 -1.92
C ARG A 26 -14.14 -2.14 -0.41
N GLN A 27 -13.16 -2.62 0.34
CA GLN A 27 -13.26 -2.72 1.80
C GLN A 27 -13.50 -1.35 2.45
N ALA A 28 -12.84 -0.29 1.97
CA ALA A 28 -13.08 1.06 2.47
C ALA A 28 -14.53 1.52 2.20
N LEU A 29 -15.06 1.25 1.02
CA LEU A 29 -16.43 1.59 0.67
C LEU A 29 -17.47 0.80 1.48
N GLU A 30 -17.19 -0.45 1.80
CA GLU A 30 -18.07 -1.28 2.65
C GLU A 30 -18.25 -0.70 4.07
N THR A 31 -17.26 0.06 4.58
CA THR A 31 -17.33 0.70 5.90
C THR A 31 -18.15 1.98 5.93
N LEU A 32 -18.61 2.49 4.79
CA LEU A 32 -19.39 3.73 4.75
C LEU A 32 -20.70 3.59 5.53
N PRO A 33 -21.06 4.59 6.36
CA PRO A 33 -22.25 4.53 7.20
C PRO A 33 -23.55 4.66 6.41
N SER A 34 -23.50 5.28 5.22
CA SER A 34 -24.61 5.39 4.29
C SER A 34 -24.22 4.86 2.93
N LYS A 35 -25.18 4.28 2.22
CA LYS A 35 -25.06 3.73 0.87
C LYS A 35 -25.99 4.43 -0.13
N GLU A 36 -26.61 5.55 0.27
CA GLU A 36 -27.54 6.33 -0.54
C GLU A 36 -26.99 7.73 -0.81
N GLY A 37 -27.09 8.21 -2.04
CA GLY A 37 -26.65 9.53 -2.46
C GLY A 37 -25.13 9.75 -2.39
N VAL A 38 -24.33 8.70 -2.35
CA VAL A 38 -22.87 8.77 -2.17
C VAL A 38 -22.17 9.10 -3.48
N GLN A 39 -21.37 10.17 -3.51
CA GLN A 39 -20.49 10.48 -4.62
C GLN A 39 -19.06 10.04 -4.27
N ILE A 40 -18.55 9.03 -5.00
CA ILE A 40 -17.24 8.43 -4.77
C ILE A 40 -16.28 8.93 -5.83
N PHE A 41 -15.13 9.46 -5.40
CA PHE A 41 -14.05 9.88 -6.29
C PHE A 41 -12.78 9.13 -5.93
N ALA A 42 -12.10 8.56 -6.93
CA ALA A 42 -10.87 7.80 -6.73
C ALA A 42 -9.78 8.22 -7.73
N ASP A 43 -8.54 8.32 -7.24
CA ASP A 43 -7.37 8.37 -8.11
C ASP A 43 -7.07 6.97 -8.62
N ALA A 44 -7.10 6.78 -9.95
CA ALA A 44 -7.00 5.47 -10.55
C ALA A 44 -5.55 5.00 -10.61
N CYS A 45 -5.26 3.87 -9.99
CA CYS A 45 -3.96 3.20 -10.06
C CYS A 45 -3.79 2.30 -11.29
N ASP A 46 -4.88 1.92 -11.95
CA ASP A 46 -4.86 1.15 -13.21
C ASP A 46 -4.62 2.09 -14.41
N VAL A 47 -3.92 1.61 -15.44
CA VAL A 47 -3.75 2.36 -16.70
C VAL A 47 -5.07 2.71 -17.38
N ASN A 48 -6.16 2.03 -17.05
CA ASN A 48 -7.51 2.32 -17.50
C ASN A 48 -8.41 2.62 -16.30
N ALA A 49 -8.74 3.90 -16.11
CA ALA A 49 -9.55 4.38 -14.99
C ALA A 49 -10.98 3.77 -14.98
N GLN A 50 -11.59 3.57 -16.15
CA GLN A 50 -12.91 2.96 -16.23
C GLN A 50 -12.86 1.48 -15.81
N ARG A 51 -11.84 0.74 -16.23
CA ARG A 51 -11.63 -0.65 -15.81
C ARG A 51 -11.41 -0.74 -14.30
N PHE A 52 -10.68 0.21 -13.72
CA PHE A 52 -10.47 0.31 -12.27
C PHE A 52 -11.80 0.46 -11.53
N THR A 53 -12.65 1.42 -11.95
CA THR A 53 -14.01 1.59 -11.42
C THR A 53 -14.82 0.29 -11.51
N GLN A 54 -14.86 -0.34 -12.70
CA GLN A 54 -15.61 -1.57 -12.91
C GLN A 54 -15.18 -2.71 -11.98
N ARG A 55 -13.87 -2.86 -11.75
CA ARG A 55 -13.32 -3.88 -10.85
C ARG A 55 -13.70 -3.65 -9.39
N ILE A 56 -13.71 -2.40 -8.93
CA ILE A 56 -14.13 -2.07 -7.57
C ILE A 56 -15.62 -2.39 -7.40
N LEU A 57 -16.44 -2.00 -8.36
CA LEU A 57 -17.89 -2.10 -8.29
C LEU A 57 -18.42 -3.52 -8.53
N ALA A 58 -17.68 -4.39 -9.26
CA ALA A 58 -18.13 -5.72 -9.65
C ALA A 58 -18.52 -6.61 -8.43
N ASP A 59 -17.74 -6.51 -7.36
CA ASP A 59 -17.93 -7.30 -6.15
C ASP A 59 -18.32 -6.45 -4.94
N LEU A 60 -18.74 -5.19 -5.17
CA LEU A 60 -19.18 -4.31 -4.09
C LEU A 60 -20.60 -4.69 -3.65
N PRO A 61 -20.80 -5.06 -2.38
CA PRO A 61 -22.10 -5.51 -1.90
C PRO A 61 -23.21 -4.48 -2.15
N GLN A 62 -24.34 -4.97 -2.65
CA GLN A 62 -25.56 -4.19 -2.92
C GLN A 62 -25.39 -3.06 -3.95
N TRP A 63 -24.27 -2.97 -4.64
CA TRP A 63 -24.13 -2.03 -5.75
C TRP A 63 -25.06 -2.42 -6.93
N PRO A 64 -25.72 -1.48 -7.62
CA PRO A 64 -25.66 -0.03 -7.43
C PRO A 64 -26.49 0.45 -6.23
N TRP A 65 -25.86 1.32 -5.42
CA TRP A 65 -26.55 1.95 -4.31
C TRP A 65 -27.44 3.11 -4.81
N PRO A 66 -28.61 3.35 -4.19
CA PRO A 66 -29.54 4.38 -4.63
C PRO A 66 -28.85 5.75 -4.76
N GLU A 67 -29.05 6.43 -5.88
CA GLU A 67 -28.54 7.77 -6.19
C GLU A 67 -27.01 7.95 -6.05
N SER A 68 -26.26 6.84 -5.97
CA SER A 68 -24.81 6.85 -5.78
C SER A 68 -24.07 6.68 -7.09
N ARG A 69 -22.88 7.28 -7.17
CA ARG A 69 -22.00 7.21 -8.35
C ARG A 69 -20.54 7.08 -7.94
N MET A 70 -19.75 6.40 -8.76
CA MET A 70 -18.30 6.36 -8.64
C MET A 70 -17.63 6.90 -9.91
N THR A 71 -16.66 7.78 -9.71
CA THR A 71 -15.80 8.35 -10.74
C THR A 71 -14.35 8.07 -10.38
N SER A 72 -13.61 7.45 -11.29
CA SER A 72 -12.17 7.27 -11.15
C SER A 72 -11.46 7.96 -12.31
N GLU A 73 -10.42 8.74 -12.00
CA GLU A 73 -9.61 9.45 -12.98
C GLU A 73 -8.14 9.39 -12.56
N HIS A 74 -7.24 9.53 -13.53
CA HIS A 74 -5.81 9.71 -13.23
C HIS A 74 -5.57 11.12 -12.70
N LYS A 75 -4.75 11.25 -11.65
CA LYS A 75 -4.45 12.51 -10.98
C LYS A 75 -5.72 13.18 -10.44
N ALA A 76 -6.64 12.39 -9.94
CA ALA A 76 -7.91 12.87 -9.39
C ALA A 76 -7.71 13.84 -8.21
N ASP A 77 -6.61 13.72 -7.49
CA ASP A 77 -6.20 14.64 -6.42
C ASP A 77 -5.99 16.09 -6.91
N THR A 78 -5.66 16.30 -8.18
CA THR A 78 -5.53 17.65 -8.76
C THR A 78 -6.86 18.27 -9.16
N ARG A 79 -7.93 17.48 -9.29
CA ARG A 79 -9.26 17.90 -9.75
C ARG A 79 -10.32 17.91 -8.67
N TYR A 80 -10.23 16.97 -7.75
CA TYR A 80 -11.23 16.78 -6.69
C TYR A 80 -10.60 17.02 -5.31
N PRO A 81 -10.96 18.13 -4.63
CA PRO A 81 -10.41 18.46 -3.31
C PRO A 81 -10.56 17.33 -2.29
N VAL A 82 -11.65 16.55 -2.35
CA VAL A 82 -11.87 15.40 -1.47
C VAL A 82 -10.80 14.31 -1.66
N VAL A 83 -10.33 14.09 -2.89
CA VAL A 83 -9.25 13.13 -3.18
C VAL A 83 -7.91 13.67 -2.68
N ALA A 84 -7.66 14.98 -2.88
CA ALA A 84 -6.47 15.64 -2.32
C ALA A 84 -6.42 15.52 -0.79
N MET A 85 -7.53 15.76 -0.11
CA MET A 85 -7.64 15.60 1.35
C MET A 85 -7.39 14.15 1.78
N ALA A 86 -7.98 13.18 1.10
CA ALA A 86 -7.75 11.76 1.37
C ALA A 86 -6.28 11.36 1.18
N SER A 87 -5.62 11.89 0.15
CA SER A 87 -4.19 11.68 -0.10
C SER A 87 -3.31 12.25 1.02
N ILE A 88 -3.64 13.44 1.57
CA ILE A 88 -2.93 14.02 2.71
C ILE A 88 -3.08 13.13 3.93
N LEU A 89 -4.30 12.70 4.27
CA LEU A 89 -4.55 11.83 5.41
C LEU A 89 -3.81 10.49 5.29
N ALA A 90 -3.78 9.91 4.09
CA ALA A 90 -3.03 8.68 3.84
C ALA A 90 -1.53 8.85 4.02
N LYS A 91 -0.96 9.99 3.60
CA LYS A 91 0.46 10.33 3.81
C LYS A 91 0.79 10.53 5.28
N GLU A 92 -0.04 11.24 6.02
CA GLU A 92 0.10 11.42 7.47
C GLU A 92 0.10 10.09 8.23
N GLU A 93 -0.80 9.18 7.89
CA GLU A 93 -0.87 7.85 8.51
C GLU A 93 0.37 7.02 8.20
N ARG A 94 0.83 7.09 6.94
CA ARG A 94 2.08 6.45 6.54
C ARG A 94 3.28 7.02 7.33
N ASP A 95 3.39 8.33 7.45
CA ASP A 95 4.51 8.98 8.13
C ASP A 95 4.51 8.66 9.64
N ARG A 96 3.32 8.52 10.26
CA ARG A 96 3.19 7.98 11.62
C ARG A 96 3.71 6.54 11.72
N SER A 97 3.40 5.70 10.75
CA SER A 97 3.87 4.30 10.72
C SER A 97 5.40 4.24 10.61
N ILE A 98 6.01 5.11 9.78
CA ILE A 98 7.46 5.23 9.66
C ILE A 98 8.10 5.73 10.97
N ALA A 99 7.50 6.72 11.62
CA ALA A 99 7.98 7.22 12.92
C ALA A 99 7.90 6.14 14.02
N ALA A 100 6.81 5.37 14.05
CA ALA A 100 6.65 4.24 14.97
C ALA A 100 7.73 3.15 14.72
N MET A 101 8.01 2.83 13.46
CA MET A 101 9.09 1.93 13.10
C MET A 101 10.45 2.45 13.58
N ALA A 102 10.76 3.71 13.33
CA ALA A 102 12.02 4.35 13.79
C ALA A 102 12.19 4.27 15.31
N ALA A 103 11.10 4.54 16.06
CA ALA A 103 11.10 4.43 17.52
C ALA A 103 11.34 2.98 17.99
N ARG A 104 10.76 2.00 17.32
CA ARG A 104 10.90 0.56 17.66
C ARG A 104 12.31 0.05 17.39
N VAL A 105 12.92 0.44 16.27
CA VAL A 105 14.28 -0.03 15.90
C VAL A 105 15.39 0.79 16.53
N GLY A 106 15.08 1.97 17.07
CA GLY A 106 16.04 2.82 17.78
C GLY A 106 16.96 3.69 16.88
N PHE A 107 16.67 3.78 15.58
CA PHE A 107 17.41 4.61 14.65
C PHE A 107 16.53 5.20 13.54
N ASN A 108 17.05 6.20 12.83
CA ASN A 108 16.34 6.87 11.74
C ASN A 108 16.18 5.93 10.53
N VAL A 109 14.95 5.65 10.12
CA VAL A 109 14.62 4.82 8.96
C VAL A 109 14.36 5.63 7.67
N GLY A 110 14.60 6.94 7.72
CA GLY A 110 14.34 7.85 6.60
C GLY A 110 12.85 8.01 6.31
N SER A 111 12.54 8.37 5.07
CA SER A 111 11.15 8.59 4.62
C SER A 111 10.38 7.32 4.25
N GLY A 112 11.04 6.17 4.25
CA GLY A 112 10.47 4.90 3.77
C GLY A 112 10.40 4.75 2.25
N TYR A 113 10.84 5.75 1.48
CA TYR A 113 10.90 5.64 0.02
C TYR A 113 12.25 5.07 -0.44
N PRO A 114 12.27 4.21 -1.49
CA PRO A 114 13.52 3.64 -2.03
C PRO A 114 14.46 4.67 -2.64
N SER A 115 13.98 5.87 -2.95
CA SER A 115 14.80 6.99 -3.46
C SER A 115 15.57 7.70 -2.36
N ASP A 116 15.12 7.61 -1.10
CA ASP A 116 15.74 8.27 0.04
C ASP A 116 17.04 7.57 0.46
N PRO A 117 18.18 8.29 0.51
CA PRO A 117 19.44 7.72 0.99
C PRO A 117 19.40 7.21 2.43
N ASN A 118 18.66 7.91 3.31
CA ASN A 118 18.51 7.49 4.71
C ASN A 118 17.73 6.18 4.82
N THR A 119 16.68 6.01 4.02
CA THR A 119 15.93 4.73 3.93
C THR A 119 16.82 3.61 3.44
N LYS A 120 17.69 3.84 2.44
CA LYS A 120 18.63 2.82 1.97
C LYS A 120 19.66 2.45 3.04
N ALA A 121 20.18 3.41 3.78
CA ALA A 121 21.10 3.16 4.89
C ALA A 121 20.43 2.34 5.99
N ALA A 122 19.23 2.76 6.41
CA ALA A 122 18.44 2.06 7.41
C ALA A 122 18.09 0.61 7.00
N LEU A 123 17.74 0.39 5.74
CA LEU A 123 17.45 -0.94 5.22
C LEU A 123 18.67 -1.89 5.35
N ARG A 124 19.87 -1.37 5.08
CA ARG A 124 21.11 -2.11 5.28
C ARG A 124 21.28 -2.54 6.73
N ASP A 125 21.10 -1.61 7.66
CA ASP A 125 21.28 -1.86 9.08
C ASP A 125 20.23 -2.86 9.61
N LEU A 126 18.98 -2.73 9.18
CA LEU A 126 17.92 -3.69 9.49
C LEU A 126 18.25 -5.12 9.02
N ILE A 127 18.76 -5.27 7.80
CA ILE A 127 19.14 -6.58 7.24
C ILE A 127 20.32 -7.18 8.00
N LEU A 128 21.30 -6.37 8.44
CA LEU A 128 22.48 -6.86 9.15
C LEU A 128 22.16 -7.27 10.60
N GLN A 129 21.26 -6.55 11.27
CA GLN A 129 20.99 -6.79 12.70
C GLN A 129 20.14 -8.03 12.95
N SER A 130 19.00 -8.19 12.30
CA SER A 130 18.02 -9.22 12.65
C SER A 130 17.38 -9.94 11.46
N GLY A 131 17.86 -9.69 10.27
CA GLY A 131 17.16 -10.09 9.06
C GLY A 131 16.19 -8.99 8.59
N ILE A 132 15.15 -9.36 7.85
CA ILE A 132 14.22 -8.36 7.33
C ILE A 132 13.12 -8.10 8.35
N ASP A 133 12.99 -6.84 8.75
CA ASP A 133 11.94 -6.39 9.67
C ASP A 133 10.53 -6.60 9.09
N ALA A 134 9.55 -6.85 9.97
CA ALA A 134 8.16 -7.13 9.60
C ALA A 134 7.51 -6.00 8.79
N ASP A 135 7.88 -4.74 9.07
CA ASP A 135 7.33 -3.56 8.40
C ASP A 135 8.04 -3.23 7.07
N VAL A 136 9.11 -3.95 6.73
CA VAL A 136 9.79 -3.82 5.44
C VAL A 136 9.05 -4.64 4.38
N ARG A 137 8.88 -4.10 3.19
CA ARG A 137 8.34 -4.82 2.03
C ARG A 137 9.43 -5.71 1.42
N TRP A 138 9.40 -6.98 1.73
CA TRP A 138 10.42 -7.96 1.32
C TRP A 138 10.50 -8.15 -0.20
N GLY A 139 9.36 -8.07 -0.89
CA GLY A 139 9.26 -8.20 -2.34
C GLY A 139 9.79 -7.00 -3.14
N TRP A 140 10.37 -5.99 -2.49
CA TRP A 140 10.93 -4.87 -3.24
C TRP A 140 12.32 -5.18 -3.79
N ALA A 141 12.55 -4.85 -5.06
CA ALA A 141 13.84 -5.03 -5.73
C ALA A 141 15.02 -4.34 -5.00
N THR A 142 14.75 -3.29 -4.21
CA THR A 142 15.76 -2.65 -3.36
C THR A 142 16.15 -3.57 -2.21
N VAL A 143 15.19 -4.23 -1.58
CA VAL A 143 15.44 -5.20 -0.48
C VAL A 143 16.21 -6.40 -1.04
N GLU A 144 15.77 -6.95 -2.15
CA GLU A 144 16.43 -8.06 -2.83
C GLU A 144 17.91 -7.77 -3.13
N ARG A 145 18.20 -6.61 -3.71
CA ARG A 145 19.58 -6.20 -4.00
C ARG A 145 20.45 -6.08 -2.75
N PHE A 146 19.91 -5.48 -1.68
CA PHE A 146 20.66 -5.36 -0.43
C PHE A 146 20.83 -6.71 0.26
N TRP A 147 19.81 -7.55 0.24
CA TRP A 147 19.88 -8.90 0.79
C TRP A 147 20.95 -9.73 0.08
N SER A 148 20.92 -9.80 -1.25
CA SER A 148 21.89 -10.54 -2.07
C SER A 148 23.34 -10.05 -1.90
N ALA A 149 23.52 -8.75 -1.65
CA ALA A 149 24.83 -8.15 -1.41
C ALA A 149 25.40 -8.44 -0.01
N GLN A 150 24.57 -8.71 0.99
CA GLN A 150 24.98 -8.86 2.40
C GLN A 150 24.86 -10.31 2.91
N ARG A 151 24.01 -11.09 2.32
CA ARG A 151 23.72 -12.48 2.71
C ARG A 151 23.72 -13.38 1.48
N GLN A 152 24.12 -14.65 1.67
CA GLN A 152 24.03 -15.64 0.61
C GLN A 152 22.59 -16.18 0.50
N GLY A 153 22.09 -16.29 -0.72
CA GLY A 153 20.78 -16.85 -1.04
C GLY A 153 19.69 -15.80 -1.28
N ASP A 154 18.49 -16.30 -1.52
CA ASP A 154 17.34 -15.47 -1.86
C ASP A 154 16.71 -14.80 -0.63
N VAL A 155 16.00 -13.68 -0.85
CA VAL A 155 15.19 -13.04 0.18
C VAL A 155 14.14 -14.04 0.68
N PRO A 156 13.94 -14.19 2.01
CA PRO A 156 12.90 -15.05 2.54
C PRO A 156 11.51 -14.65 2.01
N VAL A 157 10.71 -15.64 1.68
CA VAL A 157 9.33 -15.44 1.22
C VAL A 157 8.41 -15.44 2.44
N ARG A 158 7.57 -14.41 2.58
CA ARG A 158 6.58 -14.36 3.66
C ARG A 158 5.60 -15.52 3.55
N GLY A 159 5.24 -16.09 4.70
CA GLY A 159 4.37 -17.28 4.78
C GLY A 159 5.09 -18.62 4.57
N GLN A 160 6.34 -18.64 4.18
CA GLN A 160 7.16 -19.85 4.17
C GLN A 160 8.03 -19.88 5.43
N GLN A 161 7.56 -20.56 6.47
CA GLN A 161 8.42 -20.87 7.62
C GLN A 161 9.52 -21.82 7.15
N ARG A 162 10.79 -21.44 7.37
CA ARG A 162 11.89 -22.41 7.27
C ARG A 162 11.69 -23.44 8.38
N THR A 163 11.34 -24.66 7.99
CA THR A 163 11.50 -25.86 8.83
C THR A 163 12.97 -26.09 9.16
#